data_c24e5aa80a01057d642f0d3f5059a0e4
#
_entry.id   c24e5aa80a01057d642f0d3f5059a0e4
#
_cell.length_a   1.000
_cell.length_b   1.000
_cell.length_c   1.000
_cell.angle_alpha   90.00
_cell.angle_beta   90.00
_cell.angle_gamma   90.00
#
_symmetry.space_group_name_H-M   'P 1'
#
loop_
_entity.id
_entity.type
_entity.pdbx_description
1 polymer ?
#
loop_
_entity_poly.entity_id
_entity_poly.type
_entity_poly.pdbx_seq_one_letter_code
_entity_poly.pdbx_strand_id
1 'polypeptide(L)'
;MILRAMVAFLMLVSTVSYAFEKCPEDATKCSTTTLGKLEYISGKSQSDKQSRILLNGNEIFKSDSYQIGEEPNGDGFVLDKKHNINKLIVYYKFNTQQYIKTDPTYGDLYRYRAYRLFDFSGKEVVISNEFYPPADYDAHLKWVSWGQKNSVITFEDGSRFKYENGHVTMINNGESDTSENKQ
;
A
#
# COMPACT_ATOMS: atom_id res chain seq x y z
N MET A 1 23.17 63.95 28.11
CA MET A 1 23.66 63.09 27.02
C MET A 1 23.15 61.71 27.30
N ILE A 2 22.08 61.27 26.60
CA ILE A 2 21.43 59.95 26.78
C ILE A 2 21.90 59.06 25.62
N LEU A 3 22.71 58.07 25.96
CA LEU A 3 23.24 57.08 25.01
C LEU A 3 22.16 56.04 24.77
N ARG A 4 21.54 56.09 23.59
CA ARG A 4 20.57 55.07 23.14
C ARG A 4 21.33 53.83 22.69
N ALA A 5 21.30 52.77 23.49
CA ALA A 5 21.74 51.45 23.09
C ALA A 5 20.66 50.80 22.24
N MET A 6 20.92 50.69 20.93
CA MET A 6 20.08 49.97 19.97
C MET A 6 20.44 48.49 20.07
N VAL A 7 19.63 47.71 20.78
CA VAL A 7 19.74 46.24 20.79
C VAL A 7 19.12 45.73 19.50
N ALA A 8 19.97 45.36 18.57
CA ALA A 8 19.54 44.64 17.36
C ALA A 8 19.20 43.22 17.75
N PHE A 9 17.90 42.92 17.83
CA PHE A 9 17.38 41.55 17.99
C PHE A 9 17.49 40.86 16.62
N LEU A 10 18.57 40.11 16.41
CA LEU A 10 18.67 39.18 15.27
C LEU A 10 17.71 38.02 15.51
N MET A 11 16.55 38.09 14.89
CA MET A 11 15.68 36.92 14.73
C MET A 11 16.40 35.94 13.79
N LEU A 12 17.04 34.93 14.37
CA LEU A 12 17.42 33.71 13.68
C LEU A 12 16.14 32.98 13.29
N VAL A 13 15.63 33.31 12.13
CA VAL A 13 14.62 32.45 11.45
C VAL A 13 15.37 31.22 11.02
N SER A 14 15.35 30.18 11.86
CA SER A 14 15.74 28.85 11.47
C SER A 14 14.69 28.37 10.46
N THR A 15 14.98 28.57 9.19
CA THR A 15 14.27 27.87 8.11
C THR A 15 14.55 26.39 8.30
N VAL A 16 13.61 25.68 8.91
CA VAL A 16 13.58 24.22 8.87
C VAL A 16 13.32 23.88 7.41
N SER A 17 14.40 23.75 6.64
CA SER A 17 14.33 23.11 5.33
C SER A 17 13.86 21.68 5.58
N TYR A 18 12.59 21.41 5.32
CA TYR A 18 12.15 20.05 5.09
C TYR A 18 12.85 19.60 3.81
N ALA A 19 14.06 19.09 3.96
CA ALA A 19 14.69 18.33 2.90
C ALA A 19 13.75 17.14 2.66
N PHE A 20 13.10 17.10 1.52
CA PHE A 20 12.50 15.88 1.00
C PHE A 20 13.66 14.87 0.97
N GLU A 21 13.67 13.98 1.95
CA GLU A 21 14.70 12.96 2.06
C GLU A 21 14.58 12.11 0.79
N LYS A 22 15.58 12.22 -0.08
CA LYS A 22 15.60 11.50 -1.34
C LYS A 22 15.42 10.02 -1.05
N CYS A 23 14.58 9.39 -1.85
CA CYS A 23 14.48 7.94 -1.86
C CYS A 23 15.86 7.34 -2.13
N PRO A 24 16.29 6.27 -1.43
CA PRO A 24 17.53 5.56 -1.76
C PRO A 24 17.57 5.15 -3.22
N GLU A 25 18.77 5.06 -3.82
CA GLU A 25 18.94 4.77 -5.25
C GLU A 25 18.38 3.40 -5.66
N ASP A 26 18.36 2.44 -4.74
CA ASP A 26 17.83 1.10 -4.95
C ASP A 26 16.32 0.98 -4.71
N ALA A 27 15.69 2.00 -4.10
CA ALA A 27 14.25 2.02 -3.90
C ALA A 27 13.52 2.57 -5.12
N THR A 28 12.50 1.86 -5.57
CA THR A 28 11.65 2.29 -6.69
C THR A 28 10.67 3.39 -6.29
N LYS A 29 10.29 3.43 -5.01
CA LYS A 29 9.38 4.42 -4.41
C LYS A 29 9.62 4.52 -2.92
N CYS A 30 9.29 5.66 -2.33
CA CYS A 30 9.24 5.87 -0.88
C CYS A 30 7.95 6.58 -0.49
N SER A 31 7.47 6.28 0.72
CA SER A 31 6.31 6.93 1.34
C SER A 31 6.60 7.21 2.81
N THR A 32 6.00 8.27 3.36
CA THR A 32 6.14 8.59 4.78
C THR A 32 4.93 8.06 5.54
N THR A 33 5.17 7.21 6.52
CA THR A 33 4.15 6.65 7.41
C THR A 33 4.23 7.24 8.81
N THR A 34 3.26 6.96 9.66
CA THR A 34 3.29 7.37 11.08
C THR A 34 4.42 6.69 11.88
N LEU A 35 4.97 5.59 11.39
CA LEU A 35 6.09 4.86 12.00
C LEU A 35 7.44 5.18 11.34
N GLY A 36 7.46 5.98 10.27
CA GLY A 36 8.67 6.38 9.58
C GLY A 36 8.61 6.20 8.07
N LYS A 37 9.79 6.15 7.45
CA LYS A 37 9.97 6.05 6.01
C LYS A 37 9.77 4.61 5.54
N LEU A 38 8.88 4.45 4.58
CA LEU A 38 8.63 3.20 3.88
C LEU A 38 9.33 3.24 2.52
N GLU A 39 10.07 2.20 2.20
CA GLU A 39 10.86 2.07 0.97
C GLU A 39 10.47 0.79 0.23
N TYR A 40 10.18 0.92 -1.07
CA TYR A 40 9.83 -0.20 -1.93
C TYR A 40 11.02 -0.55 -2.81
N ILE A 41 11.45 -1.79 -2.75
CA ILE A 41 12.53 -2.33 -3.57
C ILE A 41 11.95 -3.43 -4.45
N SER A 42 11.81 -3.15 -5.73
CA SER A 42 11.38 -4.17 -6.71
C SER A 42 12.54 -5.05 -7.13
N GLY A 43 12.26 -6.29 -7.48
CA GLY A 43 13.23 -7.16 -8.12
C GLY A 43 13.70 -6.59 -9.46
N LYS A 44 14.93 -6.86 -9.84
CA LYS A 44 15.54 -6.29 -11.06
C LYS A 44 15.00 -6.89 -12.35
N SER A 45 14.44 -8.11 -12.29
CA SER A 45 13.92 -8.83 -13.46
C SER A 45 13.00 -9.98 -13.03
N GLN A 46 12.36 -10.63 -14.01
CA GLN A 46 11.57 -11.84 -13.73
C GLN A 46 12.40 -13.01 -13.16
N SER A 47 13.71 -12.99 -13.34
CA SER A 47 14.64 -13.96 -12.74
C SER A 47 15.07 -13.57 -11.32
N ASP A 48 15.05 -12.27 -11.00
CA ASP A 48 15.29 -11.74 -9.65
C ASP A 48 13.93 -11.38 -9.01
N LYS A 49 13.26 -12.38 -8.46
CA LYS A 49 11.90 -12.29 -7.94
C LYS A 49 11.82 -11.82 -6.48
N GLN A 50 12.78 -11.02 -6.01
CA GLN A 50 12.83 -10.62 -4.61
C GLN A 50 12.48 -9.15 -4.44
N SER A 51 11.18 -8.84 -4.37
CA SER A 51 10.74 -7.51 -3.93
C SER A 51 10.67 -7.43 -2.42
N ARG A 52 11.00 -6.27 -1.87
CA ARG A 52 11.06 -6.03 -0.42
C ARG A 52 10.42 -4.71 -0.07
N ILE A 53 9.93 -4.62 1.16
CA ILE A 53 9.52 -3.35 1.77
C ILE A 53 10.34 -3.16 3.04
N LEU A 54 10.97 -2.00 3.14
CA LEU A 54 11.73 -1.61 4.32
C LEU A 54 10.97 -0.50 5.06
N LEU A 55 10.99 -0.54 6.39
CA LEU A 55 10.55 0.56 7.25
C LEU A 55 11.76 1.06 8.03
N ASN A 56 12.15 2.31 7.81
CA ASN A 56 13.38 2.91 8.39
C ASN A 56 14.63 2.05 8.11
N GLY A 57 14.76 1.52 6.89
CA GLY A 57 15.86 0.67 6.47
C GLY A 57 15.79 -0.79 6.94
N ASN A 58 14.80 -1.17 7.76
CA ASN A 58 14.62 -2.56 8.23
C ASN A 58 13.58 -3.29 7.36
N GLU A 59 13.91 -4.48 6.88
CA GLU A 59 12.98 -5.30 6.10
C GLU A 59 11.78 -5.72 6.96
N ILE A 60 10.57 -5.32 6.52
CA ILE A 60 9.31 -5.69 7.16
C ILE A 60 8.47 -6.64 6.32
N PHE A 61 8.75 -6.71 5.01
CA PHE A 61 8.06 -7.61 4.09
C PHE A 61 8.96 -7.99 2.93
N LYS A 62 8.85 -9.25 2.50
CA LYS A 62 9.53 -9.81 1.34
C LYS A 62 8.54 -10.63 0.52
N SER A 63 8.61 -10.50 -0.80
CA SER A 63 7.79 -11.26 -1.75
C SER A 63 8.67 -11.90 -2.81
N ASP A 64 8.25 -13.06 -3.30
CA ASP A 64 8.86 -13.72 -4.47
C ASP A 64 8.43 -13.09 -5.80
N SER A 65 7.75 -11.97 -5.75
CA SER A 65 7.37 -11.17 -6.92
C SER A 65 8.51 -10.22 -7.33
N TYR A 66 8.63 -9.95 -8.62
CA TYR A 66 9.54 -8.92 -9.12
C TYR A 66 8.95 -7.50 -9.07
N GLN A 67 7.64 -7.37 -8.82
CA GLN A 67 6.96 -6.09 -8.71
C GLN A 67 6.23 -5.98 -7.38
N ILE A 68 6.38 -4.84 -6.75
CA ILE A 68 5.67 -4.45 -5.55
C ILE A 68 5.35 -2.96 -5.61
N GLY A 69 4.20 -2.55 -5.10
CA GLY A 69 3.82 -1.13 -5.08
C GLY A 69 2.57 -0.86 -4.28
N GLU A 70 2.29 0.41 -4.08
CA GLU A 70 1.03 0.87 -3.53
C GLU A 70 -0.04 0.85 -4.61
N GLU A 71 -1.25 0.45 -4.25
CA GLU A 71 -2.38 0.51 -5.17
C GLU A 71 -2.83 1.97 -5.35
N PRO A 72 -2.83 2.52 -6.59
CA PRO A 72 -3.12 3.94 -6.82
C PRO A 72 -4.51 4.38 -6.35
N ASN A 73 -5.50 3.49 -6.42
CA ASN A 73 -6.87 3.77 -5.99
C ASN A 73 -7.09 3.55 -4.49
N GLY A 74 -6.07 3.09 -3.79
CA GLY A 74 -6.07 2.86 -2.34
C GLY A 74 -5.34 3.96 -1.60
N ASP A 75 -5.59 5.24 -1.96
CA ASP A 75 -4.99 6.39 -1.29
C ASP A 75 -4.80 6.11 0.19
N GLY A 76 -3.56 6.18 0.66
CA GLY A 76 -3.23 5.82 2.03
C GLY A 76 -4.09 6.57 3.04
N PHE A 77 -4.55 5.88 4.05
CA PHE A 77 -5.32 6.49 5.12
C PHE A 77 -4.46 7.42 5.96
N VAL A 78 -4.81 8.72 5.98
CA VAL A 78 -4.07 9.77 6.67
C VAL A 78 -4.95 10.38 7.73
N LEU A 79 -4.48 10.37 8.98
CA LEU A 79 -5.19 10.96 10.11
C LEU A 79 -4.53 12.24 10.64
N ASP A 80 -3.24 12.41 10.40
CA ASP A 80 -2.50 13.52 10.96
C ASP A 80 -2.39 14.72 9.99
N LYS A 81 -2.11 15.91 10.56
CA LYS A 81 -1.91 17.13 9.79
C LYS A 81 -0.62 17.14 8.96
N LYS A 82 0.28 16.19 9.21
CA LYS A 82 1.55 16.04 8.49
C LYS A 82 1.41 15.15 7.25
N HIS A 83 0.22 14.62 7.01
CA HIS A 83 -0.09 13.72 5.90
C HIS A 83 0.71 12.41 5.93
N ASN A 84 1.10 11.95 7.13
CA ASN A 84 1.74 10.66 7.28
C ASN A 84 0.70 9.53 7.10
N ILE A 85 1.06 8.51 6.35
CA ILE A 85 0.20 7.39 6.06
C ILE A 85 0.03 6.52 7.31
N ASN A 86 -1.22 6.31 7.74
CA ASN A 86 -1.57 5.39 8.81
C ASN A 86 -1.83 3.97 8.30
N LYS A 87 -2.45 3.84 7.13
CA LYS A 87 -2.75 2.56 6.48
C LYS A 87 -2.59 2.70 4.98
N LEU A 88 -2.17 1.62 4.33
CA LEU A 88 -2.13 1.54 2.87
C LEU A 88 -2.33 0.10 2.40
N ILE A 89 -2.70 -0.05 1.14
CA ILE A 89 -2.78 -1.34 0.48
C ILE A 89 -1.61 -1.47 -0.47
N VAL A 90 -0.90 -2.57 -0.32
CA VAL A 90 0.22 -2.96 -1.18
C VAL A 90 -0.23 -4.10 -2.06
N TYR A 91 -0.01 -3.97 -3.36
CA TYR A 91 -0.14 -5.06 -4.30
C TYR A 91 1.22 -5.64 -4.64
N TYR A 92 1.23 -6.91 -5.01
CA TYR A 92 2.38 -7.56 -5.60
C TYR A 92 1.90 -8.60 -6.63
N LYS A 93 2.63 -8.69 -7.73
CA LYS A 93 2.31 -9.60 -8.81
C LYS A 93 3.05 -10.91 -8.61
N PHE A 94 2.33 -11.98 -8.47
CA PHE A 94 2.91 -13.31 -8.53
C PHE A 94 3.18 -13.68 -9.99
N ASN A 95 4.41 -14.04 -10.25
CA ASN A 95 4.79 -14.67 -11.50
C ASN A 95 5.26 -16.10 -11.21
N THR A 96 4.41 -16.88 -10.54
CA THR A 96 4.74 -18.26 -10.22
C THR A 96 3.91 -19.21 -11.07
N GLN A 97 4.57 -20.22 -11.62
CA GLN A 97 3.92 -21.33 -12.31
C GLN A 97 2.87 -22.06 -11.44
N GLN A 98 2.91 -21.88 -10.13
CA GLN A 98 1.97 -22.49 -9.18
C GLN A 98 0.54 -21.93 -9.24
N TYR A 99 0.37 -20.72 -9.76
CA TYR A 99 -0.94 -20.07 -9.88
C TYR A 99 -1.43 -19.94 -11.32
N ILE A 100 -0.80 -20.69 -12.26
CA ILE A 100 -1.27 -20.79 -13.63
C ILE A 100 -2.50 -21.68 -13.63
N LYS A 101 -3.67 -21.08 -13.52
CA LYS A 101 -4.89 -21.74 -13.95
C LYS A 101 -4.89 -21.65 -15.48
N THR A 102 -4.40 -22.68 -16.14
CA THR A 102 -4.54 -22.79 -17.60
C THR A 102 -6.04 -22.89 -17.86
N ASP A 103 -6.65 -21.84 -18.40
CA ASP A 103 -7.93 -21.96 -19.05
C ASP A 103 -7.69 -22.81 -20.31
N PRO A 104 -8.30 -23.99 -20.41
CA PRO A 104 -8.11 -24.87 -21.56
C PRO A 104 -8.61 -24.24 -22.87
N THR A 105 -9.40 -23.14 -22.80
CA THR A 105 -9.96 -22.46 -23.96
C THR A 105 -9.01 -21.42 -24.55
N TYR A 106 -8.16 -20.78 -23.75
CA TYR A 106 -7.35 -19.63 -24.20
C TYR A 106 -5.85 -19.81 -24.06
N GLY A 107 -5.37 -20.81 -23.34
CA GLY A 107 -3.93 -21.05 -23.18
C GLY A 107 -3.15 -19.92 -22.50
N ASP A 108 -3.84 -18.94 -21.94
CA ASP A 108 -3.25 -17.74 -21.38
C ASP A 108 -2.82 -17.92 -19.92
N LEU A 109 -1.64 -17.38 -19.65
CA LEU A 109 -1.06 -17.28 -18.32
C LEU A 109 -1.78 -16.17 -17.52
N TYR A 110 -2.74 -16.53 -16.69
CA TYR A 110 -3.36 -15.54 -15.82
C TYR A 110 -2.36 -15.01 -14.78
N ARG A 111 -2.27 -13.68 -14.69
CA ARG A 111 -1.47 -12.98 -13.68
C ARG A 111 -2.37 -12.68 -12.50
N TYR A 112 -2.01 -13.21 -11.34
CA TYR A 112 -2.70 -12.87 -10.10
C TYR A 112 -2.07 -11.66 -9.46
N ARG A 113 -2.92 -10.73 -8.99
CA ARG A 113 -2.53 -9.72 -8.02
C ARG A 113 -2.91 -10.20 -6.64
N ALA A 114 -1.96 -10.20 -5.75
CA ALA A 114 -2.20 -10.37 -4.34
C ALA A 114 -2.01 -9.05 -3.61
N TYR A 115 -2.74 -8.89 -2.54
CA TYR A 115 -2.80 -7.67 -1.77
C TYR A 115 -2.55 -7.96 -0.30
N ARG A 116 -1.95 -6.97 0.38
CA ARG A 116 -1.89 -6.92 1.84
C ARG A 116 -2.17 -5.49 2.29
N LEU A 117 -2.81 -5.35 3.44
CA LEU A 117 -2.97 -4.07 4.10
C LEU A 117 -1.88 -3.92 5.15
N PHE A 118 -1.19 -2.79 5.14
CA PHE A 118 -0.18 -2.39 6.10
C PHE A 118 -0.79 -1.31 6.99
N ASP A 119 -0.83 -1.56 8.29
CA ASP A 119 -1.37 -0.65 9.30
C ASP A 119 -0.26 -0.16 10.21
N PHE A 120 0.03 1.14 10.13
CA PHE A 120 1.04 1.86 10.89
C PHE A 120 0.44 2.66 12.05
N SER A 121 -0.83 2.45 12.39
CA SER A 121 -1.54 3.21 13.44
C SER A 121 -1.08 2.86 14.86
N GLY A 122 -0.43 1.73 15.04
CA GLY A 122 0.07 1.24 16.32
C GLY A 122 1.50 1.69 16.63
N LYS A 123 2.13 1.00 17.58
CA LYS A 123 3.56 1.16 17.89
C LYS A 123 4.45 0.38 16.93
N GLU A 124 3.90 -0.64 16.30
CA GLU A 124 4.55 -1.50 15.32
C GLU A 124 3.65 -1.65 14.11
N VAL A 125 4.24 -1.95 12.96
CA VAL A 125 3.48 -2.21 11.75
C VAL A 125 2.74 -3.54 11.89
N VAL A 126 1.45 -3.53 11.54
CA VAL A 126 0.65 -4.75 11.39
C VAL A 126 0.43 -5.00 9.91
N ILE A 127 0.85 -6.17 9.43
CA ILE A 127 0.67 -6.61 8.05
C ILE A 127 -0.43 -7.67 8.03
N SER A 128 -1.49 -7.42 7.23
CA SER A 128 -2.61 -8.36 7.15
C SER A 128 -2.22 -9.68 6.51
N ASN A 129 -3.12 -10.66 6.62
CA ASN A 129 -3.10 -11.80 5.71
C ASN A 129 -3.19 -11.35 4.26
N GLU A 130 -2.77 -12.22 3.35
CA GLU A 130 -2.95 -12.05 1.91
C GLU A 130 -4.42 -12.16 1.53
N PHE A 131 -4.85 -11.35 0.54
CA PHE A 131 -6.17 -11.42 -0.07
C PHE A 131 -6.10 -11.08 -1.55
N TYR A 132 -7.08 -11.51 -2.31
CA TYR A 132 -7.18 -11.30 -3.76
C TYR A 132 -8.64 -11.33 -4.21
N PRO A 133 -9.01 -10.58 -5.28
CA PRO A 133 -10.35 -10.62 -5.84
C PRO A 133 -10.62 -12.00 -6.46
N PRO A 134 -11.72 -12.70 -6.06
CA PRO A 134 -11.95 -14.10 -6.45
C PRO A 134 -12.59 -14.25 -7.82
N ALA A 135 -13.37 -13.26 -8.29
CA ALA A 135 -14.09 -13.33 -9.56
C ALA A 135 -13.18 -12.95 -10.74
N ASP A 136 -12.32 -11.97 -10.55
CA ASP A 136 -11.29 -11.58 -11.51
C ASP A 136 -9.96 -11.35 -10.78
N TYR A 137 -9.04 -12.27 -10.93
CA TYR A 137 -7.74 -12.26 -10.25
C TYR A 137 -6.83 -11.09 -10.66
N ASP A 138 -7.10 -10.40 -11.76
CA ASP A 138 -6.38 -9.19 -12.18
C ASP A 138 -7.18 -7.90 -11.91
N ALA A 139 -8.36 -8.03 -11.27
CA ALA A 139 -9.17 -6.88 -10.92
C ALA A 139 -8.39 -5.90 -10.05
N HIS A 140 -8.49 -4.64 -10.42
CA HIS A 140 -7.88 -3.56 -9.66
C HIS A 140 -8.72 -3.17 -8.45
N LEU A 141 -8.05 -2.57 -7.49
CA LEU A 141 -8.73 -1.90 -6.40
C LEU A 141 -9.58 -0.75 -6.96
N LYS A 142 -10.87 -0.75 -6.64
CA LYS A 142 -11.80 0.29 -7.07
C LYS A 142 -11.81 1.46 -6.09
N TRP A 143 -11.95 1.17 -4.81
CA TRP A 143 -11.93 2.18 -3.74
C TRP A 143 -11.80 1.52 -2.36
N VAL A 144 -11.41 2.31 -1.35
CA VAL A 144 -11.36 1.91 0.04
C VAL A 144 -12.15 2.89 0.90
N SER A 145 -13.07 2.37 1.70
CA SER A 145 -13.68 3.13 2.79
C SER A 145 -12.83 2.96 4.03
N TRP A 146 -11.94 3.90 4.26
CA TRP A 146 -11.02 3.88 5.38
C TRP A 146 -11.72 4.19 6.71
N GLY A 147 -11.32 3.49 7.76
CA GLY A 147 -11.73 3.77 9.14
C GLY A 147 -10.59 3.51 10.12
N GLN A 148 -10.68 4.09 11.31
CA GLN A 148 -9.63 3.93 12.33
C GLN A 148 -9.48 2.47 12.77
N LYS A 149 -10.58 1.79 13.04
CA LYS A 149 -10.57 0.39 13.52
C LYS A 149 -10.78 -0.62 12.42
N ASN A 150 -11.60 -0.27 11.44
CA ASN A 150 -11.91 -1.16 10.32
C ASN A 150 -11.92 -0.37 9.01
N SER A 151 -11.78 -1.09 7.91
CA SER A 151 -11.86 -0.51 6.56
C SER A 151 -12.58 -1.49 5.64
N VAL A 152 -13.25 -0.97 4.61
CA VAL A 152 -13.89 -1.80 3.58
C VAL A 152 -13.19 -1.55 2.27
N ILE A 153 -12.71 -2.61 1.65
CA ILE A 153 -11.94 -2.63 0.42
C ILE A 153 -12.86 -3.18 -0.67
N THR A 154 -12.96 -2.49 -1.80
CA THR A 154 -13.83 -2.89 -2.93
C THR A 154 -13.00 -2.95 -4.20
N PHE A 155 -13.11 -4.03 -4.94
CA PHE A 155 -12.47 -4.27 -6.23
C PHE A 155 -13.41 -4.02 -7.40
N GLU A 156 -12.84 -3.93 -8.62
CA GLU A 156 -13.61 -3.69 -9.86
C GLU A 156 -14.53 -4.84 -10.22
N ASP A 157 -14.17 -6.08 -9.84
CA ASP A 157 -15.02 -7.27 -9.99
C ASP A 157 -16.22 -7.31 -9.03
N GLY A 158 -16.39 -6.27 -8.19
CA GLY A 158 -17.44 -6.17 -7.19
C GLY A 158 -17.14 -6.90 -5.89
N SER A 159 -16.05 -7.63 -5.80
CA SER A 159 -15.65 -8.29 -4.55
C SER A 159 -15.33 -7.27 -3.46
N ARG A 160 -15.68 -7.61 -2.21
CA ARG A 160 -15.52 -6.73 -1.06
C ARG A 160 -14.90 -7.46 0.12
N PHE A 161 -14.00 -6.77 0.78
CA PHE A 161 -13.28 -7.26 1.95
C PHE A 161 -13.40 -6.27 3.10
N LYS A 162 -13.39 -6.78 4.33
CA LYS A 162 -13.31 -6.00 5.56
C LYS A 162 -11.97 -6.24 6.22
N TYR A 163 -11.26 -5.14 6.53
CA TYR A 163 -10.09 -5.17 7.41
C TYR A 163 -10.51 -4.81 8.82
N GLU A 164 -10.12 -5.63 9.78
CA GLU A 164 -10.34 -5.40 11.20
C GLU A 164 -9.28 -6.12 12.03
N ASN A 165 -8.66 -5.42 12.99
CA ASN A 165 -7.67 -5.98 13.92
C ASN A 165 -6.52 -6.76 13.25
N GLY A 166 -5.97 -6.24 12.16
CA GLY A 166 -4.84 -6.86 11.46
C GLY A 166 -5.24 -7.98 10.50
N HIS A 167 -6.54 -8.23 10.32
CA HIS A 167 -7.03 -9.31 9.46
C HIS A 167 -7.97 -8.80 8.37
N VAL A 168 -7.85 -9.35 7.16
CA VAL A 168 -8.75 -9.06 6.03
C VAL A 168 -9.62 -10.27 5.78
N THR A 169 -10.94 -10.06 5.79
CA THR A 169 -11.95 -11.09 5.55
C THR A 169 -12.83 -10.69 4.37
N MET A 170 -13.08 -11.61 3.46
CA MET A 170 -14.02 -11.39 2.36
C MET A 170 -15.45 -11.31 2.90
N ILE A 171 -16.19 -10.29 2.46
CA ILE A 171 -17.61 -10.08 2.82
C ILE A 171 -18.55 -10.14 1.63
N ASN A 172 -18.00 -10.11 0.40
CA ASN A 172 -18.72 -10.31 -0.84
C ASN A 172 -17.73 -10.84 -1.89
N ASN A 173 -18.13 -11.84 -2.70
CA ASN A 173 -17.26 -12.49 -3.68
C ASN A 173 -17.25 -11.82 -5.07
N GLY A 174 -18.04 -10.77 -5.28
CA GLY A 174 -18.10 -10.08 -6.56
C GLY A 174 -19.01 -10.73 -7.61
N GLU A 175 -19.63 -11.87 -7.33
CA GLU A 175 -20.68 -12.39 -8.19
C GLU A 175 -21.84 -11.38 -8.21
N SER A 176 -21.99 -10.68 -9.32
CA SER A 176 -23.15 -9.81 -9.53
C SER A 176 -24.39 -10.69 -9.43
N ASP A 177 -25.39 -10.24 -8.67
CA ASP A 177 -26.75 -10.77 -8.69
C ASP A 177 -27.31 -10.71 -10.12
N THR A 178 -26.91 -11.67 -10.98
CA THR A 178 -27.51 -11.90 -12.28
C THR A 178 -28.82 -12.69 -12.16
N SER A 179 -29.44 -12.69 -10.98
CA SER A 179 -30.73 -13.34 -10.75
C SER A 179 -31.94 -12.42 -10.97
N GLU A 180 -31.78 -11.19 -11.40
CA GLU A 180 -32.92 -10.33 -11.81
C GLU A 180 -32.85 -10.01 -13.30
N ASN A 181 -33.32 -10.97 -14.14
CA ASN A 181 -34.12 -10.73 -15.36
C ASN A 181 -34.42 -12.03 -16.08
N LYS A 182 -35.31 -12.82 -15.47
CA LYS A 182 -36.16 -13.74 -16.22
C LYS A 182 -37.60 -13.55 -15.76
N GLN A 183 -38.23 -12.53 -16.34
CA GLN A 183 -39.69 -12.48 -16.50
C GLN A 183 -40.01 -12.29 -17.98
#